data_565b862d4495051a687d155186fe5844
#
_entry.id   565b862d4495051a687d155186fe5844
#
_cell.length_a   1.000
_cell.length_b   1.000
_cell.length_c   1.000
_cell.angle_alpha   90.00
_cell.angle_beta   90.00
_cell.angle_gamma   90.00
#
_symmetry.space_group_name_H-M   'P 1'
#
loop_
_entity.id
_entity.type
_entity.pdbx_description
1 polymer ?
#
loop_
_entity_poly.entity_id
_entity_poly.type
_entity_poly.pdbx_seq_one_letter_code
_entity_poly.pdbx_strand_id
1 'polypeptide(L)'
;MQPQKVQWQIVLFYSKEYSNNSYEVFSLILKSALGDSLSTLQLPIPDNIPNEVPRLVLQYDGYNINVAKNRCEIIIQKSDIILNGTLERFLNIDFSSLNIQFNRVGVIKTYFKKAQIEELKKLLNSELASQDITEISIRINRPDNRHEIPCNNIEKLDMGKAQITNNGIPTTQDGIIIIKDLNTNPIRKEDIPIATIKDLVNEMLADDNFILLS
;
A
#
# COMPACT_ATOMS: atom_id res chain seq x y z
N MET A 1 -3.04 2.92 24.07
CA MET A 1 -1.92 2.22 23.38
C MET A 1 -1.87 2.75 21.95
N GLN A 2 -0.69 3.15 21.50
CA GLN A 2 -0.49 3.64 20.12
C GLN A 2 -0.73 2.49 19.11
N PRO A 3 -1.30 2.79 17.92
CA PRO A 3 -1.43 1.79 16.86
C PRO A 3 -0.05 1.28 16.43
N GLN A 4 0.06 -0.04 16.26
CA GLN A 4 1.27 -0.68 15.77
C GLN A 4 1.21 -0.77 14.24
N LYS A 5 2.27 -0.34 13.57
CA LYS A 5 2.40 -0.49 12.13
C LYS A 5 2.54 -1.99 11.78
N VAL A 6 1.78 -2.43 10.77
CA VAL A 6 1.77 -3.83 10.31
C VAL A 6 2.37 -3.96 8.92
N GLN A 7 1.97 -3.06 8.01
CA GLN A 7 2.36 -3.13 6.60
C GLN A 7 2.33 -1.77 5.95
N TRP A 8 3.22 -1.56 4.97
CA TRP A 8 3.12 -0.49 3.98
C TRP A 8 3.04 -1.07 2.57
N GLN A 9 2.32 -0.38 1.72
CA GLN A 9 2.24 -0.69 0.31
C GLN A 9 2.36 0.61 -0.48
N ILE A 10 3.32 0.66 -1.38
CA ILE A 10 3.47 1.76 -2.33
C ILE A 10 3.08 1.22 -3.69
N VAL A 11 2.16 1.90 -4.37
CA VAL A 11 1.61 1.49 -5.66
C VAL A 11 1.86 2.57 -6.69
N LEU A 12 2.53 2.20 -7.78
CA LEU A 12 2.76 3.05 -8.95
C LEU A 12 1.90 2.54 -10.08
N PHE A 13 0.94 3.35 -10.54
CA PHE A 13 0.04 2.98 -11.61
C PHE A 13 0.57 3.51 -12.94
N TYR A 14 0.57 2.64 -13.95
CA TYR A 14 1.03 2.98 -15.28
C TYR A 14 0.01 3.85 -16.01
N SER A 15 0.49 4.78 -16.80
CA SER A 15 -0.34 5.61 -17.69
C SER A 15 -0.99 4.80 -18.80
N LYS A 16 -0.31 3.72 -19.21
CA LYS A 16 -0.79 2.73 -20.19
C LYS A 16 -0.49 1.32 -19.67
N GLU A 17 -1.34 0.39 -19.99
CA GLU A 17 -1.11 -1.01 -19.64
C GLU A 17 0.20 -1.52 -20.24
N TYR A 18 0.93 -2.26 -19.42
CA TYR A 18 2.14 -2.95 -19.88
C TYR A 18 1.73 -4.09 -20.83
N SER A 19 2.03 -3.90 -22.10
CA SER A 19 1.58 -4.78 -23.19
C SER A 19 2.53 -5.94 -23.48
N ASN A 20 3.74 -5.92 -22.90
CA ASN A 20 4.69 -7.01 -23.10
C ASN A 20 4.29 -8.22 -22.24
N ASN A 21 4.10 -9.37 -22.87
CA ASN A 21 3.76 -10.61 -22.17
C ASN A 21 4.97 -11.25 -21.46
N SER A 22 6.19 -10.79 -21.73
CA SER A 22 7.39 -11.23 -21.03
C SER A 22 7.72 -10.29 -19.89
N TYR A 23 7.65 -10.78 -18.67
CA TYR A 23 8.07 -10.08 -17.45
C TYR A 23 9.53 -10.33 -17.08
N GLU A 24 10.31 -11.03 -17.92
CA GLU A 24 11.73 -11.34 -17.69
C GLU A 24 12.57 -10.07 -17.61
N VAL A 25 12.40 -9.15 -18.56
CA VAL A 25 13.12 -7.86 -18.56
C VAL A 25 12.77 -7.04 -17.33
N PHE A 26 11.47 -7.04 -16.94
CA PHE A 26 11.04 -6.37 -15.72
C PHE A 26 11.73 -6.97 -14.48
N SER A 27 11.78 -8.31 -14.39
CA SER A 27 12.47 -9.02 -13.33
C SER A 27 13.97 -8.68 -13.26
N LEU A 28 14.65 -8.61 -14.42
CA LEU A 28 16.07 -8.27 -14.49
C LEU A 28 16.34 -6.84 -14.00
N ILE A 29 15.52 -5.87 -14.40
CA ILE A 29 15.64 -4.48 -13.97
C ILE A 29 15.43 -4.36 -12.45
N LEU A 30 14.39 -5.00 -11.91
CA LEU A 30 14.13 -5.01 -10.48
C LEU A 30 15.29 -5.63 -9.68
N LYS A 31 15.80 -6.78 -10.12
CA LYS A 31 16.94 -7.45 -9.48
C LYS A 31 18.22 -6.65 -9.57
N SER A 32 18.46 -5.98 -10.70
CA SER A 32 19.64 -5.09 -10.86
C SER A 32 19.62 -3.94 -9.83
N ALA A 33 18.45 -3.40 -9.52
CA ALA A 33 18.33 -2.28 -8.59
C ALA A 33 18.26 -2.72 -7.11
N LEU A 34 17.61 -3.85 -6.83
CA LEU A 34 17.26 -4.27 -5.47
C LEU A 34 18.08 -5.45 -4.96
N GLY A 35 18.82 -6.11 -5.85
CA GLY A 35 19.55 -7.35 -5.57
C GLY A 35 18.70 -8.60 -5.87
N ASP A 36 19.29 -9.77 -5.66
CA ASP A 36 18.62 -11.04 -5.92
C ASP A 36 17.45 -11.27 -4.95
N SER A 37 16.33 -11.69 -5.52
CA SER A 37 15.14 -12.09 -4.74
C SER A 37 15.32 -13.50 -4.17
N LEU A 38 14.66 -13.78 -3.03
CA LEU A 38 14.58 -15.13 -2.46
C LEU A 38 13.79 -16.06 -3.39
N SER A 39 12.76 -15.54 -4.03
CA SER A 39 12.04 -16.27 -5.08
C SER A 39 11.49 -15.29 -6.13
N THR A 40 11.37 -15.80 -7.35
CA THR A 40 10.72 -15.10 -8.47
C THR A 40 9.66 -16.01 -9.05
N LEU A 41 8.42 -15.54 -9.04
CA LEU A 41 7.29 -16.27 -9.58
C LEU A 41 6.67 -15.47 -10.73
N GLN A 42 6.74 -15.99 -11.93
CA GLN A 42 5.98 -15.50 -13.06
C GLN A 42 4.71 -16.35 -13.22
N LEU A 43 3.57 -15.69 -13.11
CA LEU A 43 2.27 -16.35 -13.15
C LEU A 43 1.75 -16.36 -14.60
N PRO A 44 1.41 -17.54 -15.16
CA PRO A 44 0.79 -17.66 -16.48
C PRO A 44 -0.70 -17.27 -16.38
N ILE A 45 -0.96 -15.97 -16.25
CA ILE A 45 -2.33 -15.46 -16.06
C ILE A 45 -2.95 -15.15 -17.42
N PRO A 46 -4.15 -15.70 -17.75
CA PRO A 46 -4.89 -15.39 -18.96
C PRO A 46 -5.22 -13.91 -19.09
N ASP A 47 -5.36 -13.44 -20.33
CA ASP A 47 -5.60 -12.01 -20.61
C ASP A 47 -6.95 -11.49 -20.14
N ASN A 48 -7.94 -12.37 -19.95
CA ASN A 48 -9.28 -12.03 -19.45
C ASN A 48 -9.36 -11.84 -17.92
N ILE A 49 -8.25 -12.03 -17.22
CA ILE A 49 -8.17 -11.79 -15.77
C ILE A 49 -7.90 -10.29 -15.53
N PRO A 50 -8.45 -9.70 -14.45
CA PRO A 50 -8.26 -8.28 -14.14
C PRO A 50 -6.80 -7.83 -14.19
N ASN A 51 -6.57 -6.62 -14.71
CA ASN A 51 -5.22 -6.07 -14.94
C ASN A 51 -4.43 -5.83 -13.66
N GLU A 52 -5.10 -5.77 -12.53
CA GLU A 52 -4.52 -5.60 -11.18
C GLU A 52 -3.88 -6.88 -10.64
N VAL A 53 -4.23 -8.04 -11.19
CA VAL A 53 -3.69 -9.32 -10.71
C VAL A 53 -2.20 -9.40 -11.06
N PRO A 54 -1.31 -9.64 -10.09
CA PRO A 54 0.12 -9.74 -10.33
C PRO A 54 0.45 -10.86 -11.33
N ARG A 55 1.33 -10.56 -12.27
CA ARG A 55 1.87 -11.51 -13.25
C ARG A 55 3.32 -11.90 -12.95
N LEU A 56 3.98 -11.02 -12.20
CA LEU A 56 5.32 -11.27 -11.67
C LEU A 56 5.32 -10.91 -10.18
N VAL A 57 5.86 -11.80 -9.36
CA VAL A 57 6.08 -11.59 -7.94
C VAL A 57 7.53 -11.89 -7.60
N LEU A 58 8.22 -10.91 -7.02
CA LEU A 58 9.55 -11.09 -6.44
C LEU A 58 9.44 -11.01 -4.93
N GLN A 59 9.93 -12.03 -4.24
CA GLN A 59 9.93 -12.09 -2.79
C GLN A 59 11.32 -11.81 -2.25
N TYR A 60 11.38 -10.92 -1.27
CA TYR A 60 12.60 -10.55 -0.54
C TYR A 60 12.39 -10.74 0.96
N ASP A 61 13.46 -10.65 1.74
CA ASP A 61 13.31 -10.69 3.18
C ASP A 61 12.65 -9.41 3.72
N GLY A 62 11.39 -9.53 4.09
CA GLY A 62 10.57 -8.46 4.68
C GLY A 62 9.81 -7.58 3.70
N TYR A 63 9.91 -7.82 2.39
CA TYR A 63 9.08 -7.13 1.40
C TYR A 63 8.87 -7.98 0.14
N ASN A 64 7.84 -7.64 -0.62
CA ASN A 64 7.54 -8.24 -1.91
C ASN A 64 7.36 -7.13 -2.97
N ILE A 65 7.70 -7.45 -4.21
CA ILE A 65 7.36 -6.63 -5.38
C ILE A 65 6.38 -7.40 -6.24
N ASN A 66 5.25 -6.79 -6.53
CA ASN A 66 4.24 -7.31 -7.43
C ASN A 66 4.16 -6.44 -8.68
N VAL A 67 4.19 -7.06 -9.84
CA VAL A 67 4.02 -6.38 -11.12
C VAL A 67 2.79 -6.95 -11.82
N ALA A 68 1.86 -6.07 -12.14
CA ALA A 68 0.63 -6.35 -12.87
C ALA A 68 0.63 -5.64 -14.24
N LYS A 69 -0.43 -5.77 -15.02
CA LYS A 69 -0.53 -5.07 -16.31
C LYS A 69 -0.63 -3.55 -16.17
N ASN A 70 -1.25 -3.07 -15.10
CA ASN A 70 -1.56 -1.65 -14.90
C ASN A 70 -0.80 -1.00 -13.74
N ARG A 71 0.04 -1.76 -13.00
CA ARG A 71 0.76 -1.21 -11.85
C ARG A 71 1.95 -2.07 -11.43
N CYS A 72 2.86 -1.42 -10.73
CA CYS A 72 3.90 -2.06 -9.92
C CYS A 72 3.74 -1.63 -8.47
N GLU A 73 3.92 -2.56 -7.54
CA GLU A 73 3.77 -2.27 -6.12
C GLU A 73 4.86 -2.92 -5.29
N ILE A 74 5.29 -2.24 -4.24
CA ILE A 74 6.14 -2.78 -3.20
C ILE A 74 5.34 -2.89 -1.90
N ILE A 75 5.31 -4.08 -1.31
CA ILE A 75 4.63 -4.39 -0.05
C ILE A 75 5.67 -4.70 1.00
N ILE A 76 5.75 -3.88 2.06
CA ILE A 76 6.77 -3.95 3.10
C ILE A 76 6.13 -4.36 4.41
N GLN A 77 6.65 -5.43 5.02
CA GLN A 77 6.14 -6.03 6.26
C GLN A 77 7.13 -5.94 7.43
N LYS A 78 8.38 -5.59 7.17
CA LYS A 78 9.44 -5.41 8.19
C LYS A 78 9.84 -3.95 8.37
N SER A 79 10.59 -3.69 9.41
CA SER A 79 10.90 -2.40 10.03
C SER A 79 11.35 -1.25 9.12
N ASP A 80 11.22 -0.04 9.63
CA ASP A 80 11.50 1.26 9.01
C ASP A 80 12.91 1.39 8.37
N ILE A 81 13.92 0.66 8.87
CA ILE A 81 15.31 0.73 8.36
C ILE A 81 15.44 0.10 6.97
N ILE A 82 14.75 -1.02 6.74
CA ILE A 82 14.73 -1.68 5.42
C ILE A 82 13.92 -0.83 4.44
N LEU A 83 12.90 -0.13 4.93
CA LEU A 83 12.03 0.70 4.14
C LEU A 83 12.80 1.78 3.39
N ASN A 84 13.58 2.60 4.08
CA ASN A 84 14.19 3.79 3.49
C ASN A 84 15.19 3.46 2.37
N GLY A 85 16.13 2.57 2.60
CA GLY A 85 17.11 2.20 1.58
C GLY A 85 16.52 1.40 0.42
N THR A 86 15.57 0.50 0.68
CA THR A 86 14.91 -0.32 -0.34
C THR A 86 13.95 0.52 -1.18
N LEU A 87 13.19 1.40 -0.53
CA LEU A 87 12.26 2.29 -1.21
C LEU A 87 12.99 3.29 -2.10
N GLU A 88 14.07 3.88 -1.61
CA GLU A 88 14.90 4.78 -2.41
C GLU A 88 15.43 4.08 -3.67
N ARG A 89 15.96 2.86 -3.54
CA ARG A 89 16.40 2.06 -4.69
C ARG A 89 15.25 1.74 -5.65
N PHE A 90 14.07 1.37 -5.12
CA PHE A 90 12.89 1.09 -5.92
C PHE A 90 12.42 2.33 -6.70
N LEU A 91 12.36 3.49 -6.06
CA LEU A 91 11.96 4.74 -6.70
C LEU A 91 13.04 5.32 -7.65
N ASN A 92 14.27 4.81 -7.59
CA ASN A 92 15.36 5.16 -8.50
C ASN A 92 15.45 4.26 -9.73
N ILE A 93 14.59 3.25 -9.85
CA ILE A 93 14.58 2.36 -11.03
C ILE A 93 14.23 3.16 -12.28
N ASP A 94 15.05 3.00 -13.31
CA ASP A 94 14.74 3.55 -14.62
C ASP A 94 13.71 2.67 -15.36
N PHE A 95 12.44 3.04 -15.21
CA PHE A 95 11.35 2.38 -15.91
C PHE A 95 11.18 2.83 -17.37
N SER A 96 11.94 3.83 -17.82
CA SER A 96 11.85 4.33 -19.21
C SER A 96 12.27 3.28 -20.22
N SER A 97 13.24 2.43 -19.86
CA SER A 97 13.69 1.29 -20.66
C SER A 97 12.60 0.25 -20.94
N LEU A 98 11.55 0.23 -20.12
CA LEU A 98 10.32 -0.58 -20.31
C LEU A 98 9.20 0.18 -21.01
N ASN A 99 9.43 1.43 -21.41
CA ASN A 99 8.39 2.32 -21.94
C ASN A 99 7.24 2.58 -20.96
N ILE A 100 7.53 2.54 -19.65
CA ILE A 100 6.56 2.73 -18.58
C ILE A 100 6.63 4.17 -18.08
N GLN A 101 5.47 4.79 -18.01
CA GLN A 101 5.21 6.08 -17.38
C GLN A 101 4.12 5.90 -16.32
N PHE A 102 4.11 6.78 -15.32
CA PHE A 102 3.17 6.71 -14.23
C PHE A 102 2.27 7.94 -14.19
N ASN A 103 0.97 7.74 -14.03
CA ASN A 103 0.01 8.83 -13.88
C ASN A 103 -0.64 8.87 -12.50
N ARG A 104 -0.36 7.88 -11.66
CA ARG A 104 -0.93 7.80 -10.32
C ARG A 104 0.02 7.10 -9.36
N VAL A 105 0.00 7.54 -8.10
CA VAL A 105 0.72 6.92 -6.99
C VAL A 105 -0.20 6.79 -5.77
N GLY A 106 0.00 5.74 -4.99
CA GLY A 106 -0.68 5.53 -3.73
C GLY A 106 0.26 4.95 -2.67
N VAL A 107 0.04 5.36 -1.42
CA VAL A 107 0.69 4.82 -0.23
C VAL A 107 -0.39 4.34 0.72
N ILE A 108 -0.41 3.04 0.98
CA ILE A 108 -1.35 2.41 1.90
C ILE A 108 -0.57 1.97 3.13
N LYS A 109 -0.98 2.46 4.29
CA LYS A 109 -0.41 2.11 5.59
C LYS A 109 -1.45 1.35 6.41
N THR A 110 -1.10 0.15 6.86
CA THR A 110 -1.96 -0.67 7.72
C THR A 110 -1.39 -0.71 9.12
N TYR A 111 -2.24 -0.42 10.09
CA TYR A 111 -1.91 -0.46 11.50
C TYR A 111 -2.88 -1.40 12.22
N PHE A 112 -2.44 -1.91 13.35
CA PHE A 112 -3.27 -2.67 14.28
C PHE A 112 -3.22 -2.01 15.66
N LYS A 113 -4.40 -1.93 16.29
CA LYS A 113 -4.55 -1.48 17.67
C LYS A 113 -5.37 -2.52 18.43
N LYS A 114 -4.80 -3.16 19.44
CA LYS A 114 -5.58 -4.04 20.33
C LYS A 114 -6.69 -3.23 20.98
N ALA A 115 -7.93 -3.62 20.75
CA ALA A 115 -9.10 -2.89 21.22
C ALA A 115 -10.35 -3.81 21.21
N GLN A 116 -11.39 -3.38 21.87
CA GLN A 116 -12.71 -3.99 21.81
C GLN A 116 -13.66 -3.13 20.98
N ILE A 117 -14.79 -3.70 20.54
CA ILE A 117 -15.77 -3.02 19.67
C ILE A 117 -16.30 -1.73 20.29
N GLU A 118 -16.33 -1.66 21.62
CA GLU A 118 -16.76 -0.48 22.37
C GLU A 118 -15.94 0.76 22.09
N GLU A 119 -14.68 0.61 21.70
CA GLU A 119 -13.86 1.75 21.29
C GLU A 119 -14.33 2.35 19.97
N LEU A 120 -14.76 1.52 19.00
CA LEU A 120 -15.35 2.01 17.76
C LEU A 120 -16.77 2.53 17.95
N LYS A 121 -17.54 1.94 18.86
CA LYS A 121 -18.90 2.44 19.19
C LYS A 121 -18.90 3.90 19.65
N LYS A 122 -17.81 4.37 20.28
CA LYS A 122 -17.67 5.77 20.69
C LYS A 122 -17.62 6.75 19.52
N LEU A 123 -17.29 6.28 18.32
CA LEU A 123 -17.30 7.09 17.11
C LEU A 123 -18.70 7.19 16.45
N LEU A 124 -19.63 6.40 16.91
CA LEU A 124 -21.02 6.41 16.44
C LEU A 124 -21.87 7.40 17.25
N ASN A 125 -23.00 7.80 16.68
CA ASN A 125 -23.98 8.55 17.47
C ASN A 125 -24.58 7.69 18.60
N SER A 126 -25.20 8.33 19.60
CA SER A 126 -25.72 7.65 20.79
C SER A 126 -26.78 6.59 20.49
N GLU A 127 -27.56 6.79 19.43
CA GLU A 127 -28.61 5.85 19.01
C GLU A 127 -28.00 4.55 18.46
N LEU A 128 -27.04 4.65 17.55
CA LEU A 128 -26.35 3.48 17.02
C LEU A 128 -25.47 2.81 18.07
N ALA A 129 -24.78 3.58 18.91
CA ALA A 129 -23.89 3.04 19.94
C ALA A 129 -24.63 2.20 20.99
N SER A 130 -25.92 2.44 21.20
CA SER A 130 -26.76 1.69 22.14
C SER A 130 -27.26 0.34 21.61
N GLN A 131 -27.11 0.07 20.31
CA GLN A 131 -27.55 -1.16 19.67
C GLN A 131 -26.57 -2.31 19.91
N ASP A 132 -27.06 -3.54 19.81
CA ASP A 132 -26.22 -4.74 19.81
C ASP A 132 -25.54 -4.90 18.43
N ILE A 133 -24.40 -4.22 18.28
CA ILE A 133 -23.62 -4.20 17.05
C ILE A 133 -22.45 -5.17 17.17
N THR A 134 -22.37 -6.11 16.25
CA THR A 134 -21.32 -7.15 16.19
C THR A 134 -20.17 -6.79 15.25
N GLU A 135 -20.39 -5.86 14.30
CA GLU A 135 -19.41 -5.43 13.34
C GLU A 135 -19.52 -3.92 13.07
N ILE A 136 -18.39 -3.23 13.02
CA ILE A 136 -18.31 -1.81 12.69
C ILE A 136 -17.21 -1.63 11.65
N SER A 137 -17.57 -0.95 10.54
CA SER A 137 -16.61 -0.46 9.55
C SER A 137 -16.90 1.03 9.30
N ILE A 138 -15.89 1.86 9.49
CA ILE A 138 -15.97 3.30 9.26
C ILE A 138 -14.98 3.68 8.19
N ARG A 139 -15.41 4.41 7.16
CA ARG A 139 -14.55 4.91 6.10
C ARG A 139 -14.80 6.39 5.86
N ILE A 140 -13.74 7.18 5.91
CA ILE A 140 -13.75 8.60 5.55
C ILE A 140 -12.80 8.81 4.38
N ASN A 141 -13.20 9.63 3.42
CA ASN A 141 -12.33 10.15 2.37
C ASN A 141 -12.34 11.68 2.44
N ARG A 142 -11.17 12.29 2.56
CA ARG A 142 -10.98 13.74 2.47
C ARG A 142 -10.18 14.07 1.22
N PRO A 143 -10.64 15.03 0.41
CA PRO A 143 -9.79 15.57 -0.64
C PRO A 143 -8.56 16.24 -0.03
N ASP A 144 -7.42 16.07 -0.68
CA ASP A 144 -6.13 16.61 -0.30
C ASP A 144 -5.45 17.16 -1.57
N ASN A 145 -4.39 17.94 -1.40
CA ASN A 145 -3.62 18.47 -2.52
C ASN A 145 -2.13 18.47 -2.14
N ARG A 146 -1.30 17.74 -2.89
CA ARG A 146 0.13 17.61 -2.65
C ARG A 146 0.89 17.90 -3.94
N HIS A 147 1.88 18.78 -3.88
CA HIS A 147 2.62 19.21 -5.07
C HIS A 147 1.69 19.61 -6.24
N GLU A 148 0.62 20.36 -5.94
CA GLU A 148 -0.42 20.78 -6.90
C GLU A 148 -1.18 19.62 -7.57
N ILE A 149 -1.02 18.39 -7.05
CA ILE A 149 -1.71 17.21 -7.54
C ILE A 149 -2.86 16.87 -6.59
N PRO A 150 -4.11 16.80 -7.11
CA PRO A 150 -5.25 16.37 -6.32
C PRO A 150 -5.07 14.95 -5.79
N CYS A 151 -5.26 14.78 -4.50
CA CYS A 151 -5.10 13.52 -3.77
C CYS A 151 -6.37 13.18 -2.98
N ASN A 152 -6.46 11.92 -2.56
CA ASN A 152 -7.41 11.44 -1.57
C ASN A 152 -6.64 11.05 -0.32
N ASN A 153 -7.18 11.41 0.84
CA ASN A 153 -6.76 10.91 2.15
C ASN A 153 -7.90 10.09 2.73
N ILE A 154 -7.77 8.78 2.63
CA ILE A 154 -8.79 7.82 3.04
C ILE A 154 -8.33 7.17 4.33
N GLU A 155 -9.18 7.22 5.35
CA GLU A 155 -9.04 6.38 6.54
C GLU A 155 -10.16 5.37 6.63
N LYS A 156 -9.82 4.13 6.99
CA LYS A 156 -10.77 3.06 7.25
C LYS A 156 -10.43 2.41 8.59
N LEU A 157 -11.43 2.22 9.42
CA LEU A 157 -11.36 1.48 10.68
C LEU A 157 -12.27 0.28 10.58
N ASP A 158 -11.73 -0.91 10.79
CA ASP A 158 -12.48 -2.16 10.82
C ASP A 158 -12.18 -2.89 12.13
N MET A 159 -13.20 -3.54 12.72
CA MET A 159 -12.94 -4.59 13.69
C MET A 159 -12.35 -5.81 12.97
N GLY A 160 -11.30 -6.38 13.53
CA GLY A 160 -10.64 -7.52 12.91
C GLY A 160 -9.71 -8.26 13.86
N LYS A 161 -9.04 -9.26 13.29
CA LYS A 161 -8.05 -10.06 14.01
C LYS A 161 -6.68 -9.89 13.34
N ALA A 162 -5.66 -9.67 14.14
CA ALA A 162 -4.29 -9.69 13.67
C ALA A 162 -3.51 -10.83 14.32
N GLN A 163 -2.65 -11.45 13.54
CA GLN A 163 -1.65 -12.38 14.08
C GLN A 163 -0.42 -11.58 14.49
N ILE A 164 -0.12 -11.56 15.76
CA ILE A 164 1.02 -10.83 16.33
C ILE A 164 1.99 -11.86 16.90
N THR A 165 3.25 -11.76 16.55
CA THR A 165 4.30 -12.61 17.09
C THR A 165 4.95 -11.94 18.30
N ASN A 166 4.69 -12.48 19.48
CA ASN A 166 5.33 -12.08 20.73
C ASN A 166 6.35 -13.13 21.16
N ASN A 167 7.61 -12.75 21.30
CA ASN A 167 8.69 -13.67 21.69
C ASN A 167 8.76 -14.95 20.83
N GLY A 168 8.53 -14.81 19.51
CA GLY A 168 8.54 -15.94 18.58
C GLY A 168 7.26 -16.78 18.53
N ILE A 169 6.27 -16.50 19.38
CA ILE A 169 4.99 -17.23 19.43
C ILE A 169 3.91 -16.41 18.71
N PRO A 170 3.32 -16.91 17.61
CA PRO A 170 2.22 -16.25 16.95
C PRO A 170 0.94 -16.35 17.81
N THR A 171 0.33 -15.22 18.10
CA THR A 171 -0.96 -15.12 18.80
C THR A 171 -1.95 -14.33 17.99
N THR A 172 -3.18 -14.80 17.90
CA THR A 172 -4.27 -14.05 17.27
C THR A 172 -4.91 -13.13 18.30
N GLN A 173 -5.01 -11.85 17.98
CA GLN A 173 -5.61 -10.83 18.85
C GLN A 173 -6.72 -10.10 18.13
N ASP A 174 -7.83 -9.87 18.85
CA ASP A 174 -8.91 -9.00 18.39
C ASP A 174 -8.49 -7.53 18.55
N GLY A 175 -8.89 -6.70 17.60
CA GLY A 175 -8.57 -5.28 17.63
C GLY A 175 -9.12 -4.51 16.45
N ILE A 176 -8.63 -3.28 16.32
CA ILE A 176 -8.97 -2.37 15.23
C ILE A 176 -7.86 -2.45 14.19
N ILE A 177 -8.24 -2.75 12.96
CA ILE A 177 -7.40 -2.60 11.78
C ILE A 177 -7.63 -1.19 11.25
N ILE A 178 -6.57 -0.41 11.14
CA ILE A 178 -6.59 0.96 10.65
C ILE A 178 -5.87 0.97 9.32
N ILE A 179 -6.57 1.40 8.28
CA ILE A 179 -5.98 1.57 6.94
C ILE A 179 -5.98 3.05 6.62
N LYS A 180 -4.79 3.60 6.35
CA LYS A 180 -4.61 4.93 5.80
C LYS A 180 -4.14 4.80 4.36
N ASP A 181 -4.99 5.22 3.41
CA ASP A 181 -4.74 5.17 1.97
C ASP A 181 -4.64 6.60 1.43
N LEU A 182 -3.42 7.01 1.16
CA LEU A 182 -3.08 8.28 0.55
C LEU A 182 -2.79 8.04 -0.93
N ASN A 183 -3.57 8.60 -1.82
CA ASN A 183 -3.37 8.36 -3.24
C ASN A 183 -3.73 9.59 -4.10
N THR A 184 -3.05 9.72 -5.24
CA THR A 184 -3.41 10.72 -6.23
C THR A 184 -4.76 10.37 -6.88
N ASN A 185 -5.52 11.39 -7.30
CA ASN A 185 -6.86 11.21 -7.84
C ASN A 185 -6.85 10.26 -9.07
N PRO A 186 -7.70 9.21 -9.09
CA PRO A 186 -7.74 8.22 -10.18
C PRO A 186 -8.20 8.77 -11.54
N ILE A 187 -8.81 9.96 -11.57
CA ILE A 187 -9.28 10.60 -12.80
C ILE A 187 -8.13 11.23 -13.59
N ARG A 188 -6.96 11.42 -12.96
CA ARG A 188 -5.79 12.01 -13.61
C ARG A 188 -5.31 11.10 -14.75
N LYS A 189 -5.08 11.71 -15.92
CA LYS A 189 -4.55 11.03 -17.12
C LYS A 189 -3.12 11.43 -17.47
N GLU A 190 -2.65 12.55 -16.90
CA GLU A 190 -1.33 13.10 -17.17
C GLU A 190 -0.26 12.34 -16.41
N ASP A 191 0.89 12.15 -17.06
CA ASP A 191 2.04 11.51 -16.42
C ASP A 191 2.58 12.37 -15.28
N ILE A 192 3.05 11.69 -14.23
CA ILE A 192 3.71 12.32 -13.09
C ILE A 192 5.22 12.06 -13.23
N PRO A 193 6.06 13.12 -13.27
CA PRO A 193 7.51 12.95 -13.28
C PRO A 193 7.99 12.11 -12.08
N ILE A 194 8.98 11.25 -12.29
CA ILE A 194 9.47 10.35 -11.23
C ILE A 194 10.00 11.13 -10.02
N ALA A 195 10.59 12.29 -10.21
CA ALA A 195 11.00 13.17 -9.11
C ALA A 195 9.80 13.56 -8.23
N THR A 196 8.71 14.00 -8.84
CA THR A 196 7.46 14.34 -8.13
C THR A 196 6.85 13.11 -7.44
N ILE A 197 6.94 11.92 -8.06
CA ILE A 197 6.49 10.66 -7.41
C ILE A 197 7.28 10.40 -6.14
N LYS A 198 8.61 10.60 -6.15
CA LYS A 198 9.46 10.42 -4.96
C LYS A 198 9.05 11.37 -3.84
N ASP A 199 8.83 12.63 -4.16
CA ASP A 199 8.42 13.64 -3.19
C ASP A 199 7.05 13.30 -2.59
N LEU A 200 6.07 12.94 -3.44
CA LEU A 200 4.74 12.50 -3.02
C LEU A 200 4.80 11.26 -2.10
N VAL A 201 5.57 10.25 -2.47
CA VAL A 201 5.69 9.02 -1.67
C VAL A 201 6.32 9.34 -0.30
N ASN A 202 7.38 10.14 -0.26
CA ASN A 202 8.03 10.53 0.99
C ASN A 202 7.08 11.32 1.90
N GLU A 203 6.35 12.28 1.35
CA GLU A 203 5.36 13.07 2.08
C GLU A 203 4.21 12.20 2.59
N MET A 204 3.66 11.31 1.74
CA MET A 204 2.59 10.38 2.11
C MET A 204 3.05 9.38 3.20
N LEU A 205 4.30 8.93 3.17
CA LEU A 205 4.87 8.06 4.19
C LEU A 205 5.05 8.77 5.53
N ALA A 206 5.44 10.03 5.50
CA ALA A 206 5.62 10.85 6.71
C ALA A 206 4.29 11.26 7.38
N ASP A 207 3.16 11.18 6.65
CA ASP A 207 1.84 11.59 7.15
C ASP A 207 1.21 10.50 8.03
N ASP A 208 1.49 10.53 9.32
CA ASP A 208 0.88 9.64 10.33
C ASP A 208 -0.28 10.31 11.11
N ASN A 209 -0.84 11.40 10.61
CA ASN A 209 -1.98 12.07 11.22
C ASN A 209 -3.28 11.27 10.97
N PHE A 210 -3.86 10.73 12.02
CA PHE A 210 -5.14 10.03 11.95
C PHE A 210 -6.30 11.02 12.14
N ILE A 211 -7.31 10.88 11.30
CA ILE A 211 -8.53 11.70 11.33
C ILE A 211 -9.55 11.12 12.33
N LEU A 212 -9.67 9.79 12.32
CA LEU A 212 -10.67 9.06 13.10
C LEU A 212 -10.23 8.73 14.53
N LEU A 213 -8.92 8.84 14.81
CA LEU A 213 -8.34 8.53 16.12
C LEU A 213 -7.83 9.76 16.87
N SER A 214 -8.01 10.96 16.31
CA SER A 214 -7.59 12.24 16.91
C SER A 214 -8.60 12.70 17.97
#